data_16112c0949a8e89190777e6411cb39c4
#
_entry.id   16112c0949a8e89190777e6411cb39c4
#
_cell.length_a   1.000
_cell.length_b   1.000
_cell.length_c   1.000
_cell.angle_alpha   90.00
_cell.angle_beta   90.00
_cell.angle_gamma   90.00
#
_symmetry.space_group_name_H-M   'P 1'
#
loop_
_entity.id
_entity.type
_entity.pdbx_description
1 polymer ?
#
loop_
_entity_poly.entity_id
_entity_poly.type
_entity_poly.pdbx_seq_one_letter_code
_entity_poly.pdbx_strand_id
1 'polypeptide(L)'
;MKHNVLQATIVTTYMCFLNTATAATPPVFTPEQEARIGQIATDYLVAHPEVLVTVSQKLQAQQRERQQQVFALNVMNHLQEIVADPDTPVVGPASASVAVIEFFDYQCVHCSHLAPTLEKVMSERAGAKFLFKEWPIFGERWPASEQAAERGLAIWKAAGADAYLKY
;
A
#
# COMPACT_ATOMS: atom_id res chain seq x y z
N MET A 1 -64.69 -7.51 -65.16
CA MET A 1 -65.62 -6.55 -64.52
C MET A 1 -65.24 -6.40 -63.05
N LYS A 2 -65.15 -5.15 -62.60
CA LYS A 2 -64.93 -4.64 -61.25
C LYS A 2 -63.46 -4.54 -60.76
N HIS A 3 -62.90 -3.35 -60.94
CA HIS A 3 -61.73 -2.80 -60.35
C HIS A 3 -61.95 -2.57 -58.84
N ASN A 4 -60.94 -2.92 -57.99
CA ASN A 4 -60.83 -2.34 -56.67
C ASN A 4 -59.44 -1.74 -56.57
N VAL A 5 -59.41 -0.42 -56.53
CA VAL A 5 -58.26 0.42 -56.28
C VAL A 5 -57.99 0.42 -54.80
N LEU A 6 -56.85 -0.12 -54.40
CA LEU A 6 -56.39 -0.08 -53.02
C LEU A 6 -55.50 1.21 -52.87
N GLN A 7 -56.03 2.21 -52.17
CA GLN A 7 -55.32 3.43 -51.81
C GLN A 7 -54.30 3.11 -50.73
N ALA A 8 -53.02 3.23 -51.09
CA ALA A 8 -51.94 3.17 -50.14
C ALA A 8 -51.77 4.54 -49.45
N THR A 9 -52.09 4.62 -48.17
CA THR A 9 -51.90 5.79 -47.33
C THR A 9 -50.47 5.79 -46.83
N ILE A 10 -49.62 6.68 -47.34
CA ILE A 10 -48.27 6.93 -46.86
C ILE A 10 -48.37 7.79 -45.60
N VAL A 11 -48.16 7.16 -44.43
CA VAL A 11 -47.98 7.89 -43.17
C VAL A 11 -46.49 8.30 -43.06
N THR A 12 -46.25 9.56 -43.37
CA THR A 12 -44.93 10.17 -43.18
C THR A 12 -44.75 10.49 -41.70
N THR A 13 -44.04 9.62 -40.98
CA THR A 13 -43.68 9.87 -39.58
C THR A 13 -42.50 10.87 -39.53
N TYR A 14 -42.81 12.11 -39.20
CA TYR A 14 -41.86 13.17 -38.99
C TYR A 14 -41.20 12.97 -37.64
N MET A 15 -40.00 12.35 -37.63
CA MET A 15 -39.19 12.11 -36.43
C MET A 15 -38.50 13.41 -36.06
N CYS A 16 -39.07 14.18 -35.12
CA CYS A 16 -38.41 15.35 -34.52
C CYS A 16 -37.21 14.87 -33.67
N PHE A 17 -36.00 14.96 -34.21
CA PHE A 17 -34.78 14.89 -33.41
C PHE A 17 -34.72 16.13 -32.51
N LEU A 18 -35.09 15.98 -31.26
CA LEU A 18 -34.78 16.94 -30.21
C LEU A 18 -33.27 16.92 -29.99
N ASN A 19 -32.56 17.80 -30.68
CA ASN A 19 -31.18 18.17 -30.33
C ASN A 19 -31.23 18.82 -28.94
N THR A 20 -31.00 18.07 -27.86
CA THR A 20 -30.66 18.64 -26.58
C THR A 20 -29.27 19.24 -26.69
N ALA A 21 -29.21 20.51 -27.09
CA ALA A 21 -28.00 21.31 -26.95
C ALA A 21 -27.70 21.42 -25.45
N THR A 22 -26.77 20.61 -24.95
CA THR A 22 -26.15 20.84 -23.65
C THR A 22 -25.49 22.21 -23.72
N ALA A 23 -26.13 23.19 -23.10
CA ALA A 23 -25.56 24.54 -22.96
C ALA A 23 -24.29 24.39 -22.13
N ALA A 24 -23.13 24.34 -22.80
CA ALA A 24 -21.85 24.45 -22.15
C ALA A 24 -21.83 25.79 -21.40
N THR A 25 -21.64 25.77 -20.10
CA THR A 25 -21.45 26.98 -19.30
C THR A 25 -20.32 27.77 -19.92
N PRO A 26 -20.51 29.06 -20.22
CA PRO A 26 -19.46 29.87 -20.86
C PRO A 26 -18.21 29.84 -19.96
N PRO A 27 -17.02 29.81 -20.54
CA PRO A 27 -15.77 29.80 -19.77
C PRO A 27 -15.73 31.08 -18.91
N VAL A 28 -15.29 30.90 -17.65
CA VAL A 28 -15.22 31.98 -16.65
C VAL A 28 -14.20 33.06 -17.07
N PHE A 29 -13.18 32.65 -17.84
CA PHE A 29 -12.12 33.55 -18.33
C PHE A 29 -12.06 33.52 -19.85
N THR A 30 -11.63 34.67 -20.45
CA THR A 30 -11.29 34.69 -21.86
C THR A 30 -9.96 33.97 -22.13
N PRO A 31 -9.68 33.53 -23.37
CA PRO A 31 -8.41 32.93 -23.73
C PRO A 31 -7.19 33.80 -23.38
N GLU A 32 -7.30 35.11 -23.53
CA GLU A 32 -6.24 36.06 -23.18
C GLU A 32 -6.02 36.14 -21.65
N GLN A 33 -7.11 36.08 -20.88
CA GLN A 33 -7.03 36.04 -19.42
C GLN A 33 -6.39 34.74 -18.94
N GLU A 34 -6.75 33.60 -19.51
CA GLU A 34 -6.13 32.28 -19.18
C GLU A 34 -4.64 32.30 -19.52
N ALA A 35 -4.24 32.80 -20.68
CA ALA A 35 -2.83 32.93 -21.06
C ALA A 35 -2.07 33.83 -20.08
N ARG A 36 -2.67 34.94 -19.66
CA ARG A 36 -2.04 35.84 -18.67
C ARG A 36 -1.92 35.25 -17.30
N ILE A 37 -2.92 34.49 -16.82
CA ILE A 37 -2.88 33.74 -15.54
C ILE A 37 -1.75 32.72 -15.61
N GLY A 38 -1.65 31.96 -16.71
CA GLY A 38 -0.58 30.99 -16.90
C GLY A 38 0.82 31.61 -16.84
N GLN A 39 1.01 32.77 -17.48
CA GLN A 39 2.28 33.50 -17.43
C GLN A 39 2.61 33.98 -16.01
N ILE A 40 1.66 34.60 -15.32
CA ILE A 40 1.85 35.06 -13.92
C ILE A 40 2.22 33.88 -13.00
N ALA A 41 1.53 32.75 -13.12
CA ALA A 41 1.81 31.56 -12.33
C ALA A 41 3.22 31.00 -12.61
N THR A 42 3.61 30.96 -13.88
CA THR A 42 4.95 30.50 -14.28
C THR A 42 6.03 31.42 -13.74
N ASP A 43 5.90 32.72 -13.93
CA ASP A 43 6.86 33.74 -13.46
C ASP A 43 7.01 33.67 -11.94
N TYR A 44 5.91 33.49 -11.22
CA TYR A 44 5.91 33.34 -9.75
C TYR A 44 6.66 32.09 -9.31
N LEU A 45 6.37 30.93 -9.93
CA LEU A 45 7.02 29.67 -9.56
C LEU A 45 8.52 29.65 -9.90
N VAL A 46 8.89 30.32 -11.00
CA VAL A 46 10.32 30.48 -11.37
C VAL A 46 11.05 31.40 -10.39
N ALA A 47 10.38 32.48 -9.94
CA ALA A 47 10.94 33.41 -8.95
C ALA A 47 10.97 32.83 -7.53
N HIS A 48 10.10 31.85 -7.23
CA HIS A 48 9.93 31.20 -5.91
C HIS A 48 10.00 29.68 -5.99
N PRO A 49 11.13 29.07 -6.39
CA PRO A 49 11.26 27.62 -6.56
C PRO A 49 11.03 26.82 -5.25
N GLU A 50 11.23 27.44 -4.09
CA GLU A 50 10.95 26.85 -2.78
C GLU A 50 9.48 26.42 -2.60
N VAL A 51 8.54 27.01 -3.33
CA VAL A 51 7.13 26.61 -3.36
C VAL A 51 7.00 25.18 -3.88
N LEU A 52 7.70 24.83 -4.94
CA LEU A 52 7.68 23.47 -5.52
C LEU A 52 8.28 22.45 -4.56
N VAL A 53 9.35 22.82 -3.84
CA VAL A 53 9.95 21.97 -2.81
C VAL A 53 8.94 21.72 -1.69
N THR A 54 8.29 22.78 -1.21
CA THR A 54 7.28 22.68 -0.15
C THR A 54 6.09 21.80 -0.57
N VAL A 55 5.57 21.99 -1.78
CA VAL A 55 4.49 21.17 -2.35
C VAL A 55 4.91 19.71 -2.47
N SER A 56 6.13 19.45 -2.96
CA SER A 56 6.67 18.09 -3.08
C SER A 56 6.78 17.39 -1.71
N GLN A 57 7.31 18.08 -0.71
CA GLN A 57 7.42 17.55 0.66
C GLN A 57 6.04 17.23 1.25
N LYS A 58 5.06 18.11 1.06
CA LYS A 58 3.67 17.90 1.50
C LYS A 58 3.04 16.69 0.81
N LEU A 59 3.24 16.57 -0.50
CA LEU A 59 2.74 15.42 -1.26
C LEU A 59 3.35 14.10 -0.77
N GLN A 60 4.67 14.08 -0.57
CA GLN A 60 5.37 12.91 -0.03
C GLN A 60 4.88 12.54 1.38
N ALA A 61 4.65 13.54 2.24
CA ALA A 61 4.10 13.30 3.58
C ALA A 61 2.71 12.65 3.50
N GLN A 62 1.82 13.18 2.66
CA GLN A 62 0.48 12.62 2.45
C GLN A 62 0.53 11.20 1.85
N GLN A 63 1.47 10.92 0.96
CA GLN A 63 1.66 9.57 0.40
C GLN A 63 2.12 8.58 1.47
N ARG A 64 3.10 8.97 2.31
CA ARG A 64 3.55 8.14 3.44
C ARG A 64 2.41 7.85 4.42
N GLU A 65 1.63 8.85 4.76
CA GLU A 65 0.48 8.69 5.67
C GLU A 65 -0.54 7.69 5.10
N ARG A 66 -0.90 7.83 3.82
CA ARG A 66 -1.81 6.87 3.15
C ARG A 66 -1.24 5.46 3.13
N GLN A 67 0.06 5.32 2.83
CA GLN A 67 0.72 4.01 2.84
C GLN A 67 0.70 3.37 4.22
N GLN A 68 0.95 4.16 5.29
CA GLN A 68 0.86 3.67 6.67
C GLN A 68 -0.55 3.23 7.05
N GLN A 69 -1.59 3.98 6.63
CA GLN A 69 -2.98 3.61 6.87
C GLN A 69 -3.35 2.30 6.16
N VAL A 70 -2.98 2.16 4.87
CA VAL A 70 -3.22 0.92 4.10
C VAL A 70 -2.46 -0.25 4.72
N PHE A 71 -1.20 -0.03 5.11
CA PHE A 71 -0.41 -1.05 5.78
C PHE A 71 -1.04 -1.50 7.10
N ALA A 72 -1.46 -0.54 7.96
CA ALA A 72 -2.11 -0.85 9.22
C ALA A 72 -3.40 -1.65 9.03
N LEU A 73 -4.23 -1.28 8.05
CA LEU A 73 -5.45 -2.03 7.71
C LEU A 73 -5.12 -3.46 7.24
N ASN A 74 -4.12 -3.63 6.39
CA ASN A 74 -3.70 -4.95 5.93
C ASN A 74 -3.19 -5.82 7.09
N VAL A 75 -2.38 -5.26 7.99
CA VAL A 75 -1.94 -5.98 9.19
C VAL A 75 -3.13 -6.39 10.06
N MET A 76 -4.08 -5.49 10.28
CA MET A 76 -5.28 -5.80 11.08
C MET A 76 -6.14 -6.89 10.43
N ASN A 77 -6.30 -6.88 9.13
CA ASN A 77 -7.08 -7.89 8.39
C ASN A 77 -6.43 -9.29 8.45
N HIS A 78 -5.11 -9.36 8.52
CA HIS A 78 -4.34 -10.61 8.56
C HIS A 78 -3.78 -10.93 9.95
N LEU A 79 -4.16 -10.17 10.97
CA LEU A 79 -3.56 -10.29 12.31
C LEU A 79 -3.66 -11.71 12.86
N GLN A 80 -4.80 -12.38 12.70
CA GLN A 80 -5.00 -13.74 13.18
C GLN A 80 -4.07 -14.74 12.48
N GLU A 81 -3.89 -14.61 11.17
CA GLU A 81 -2.99 -15.48 10.40
C GLU A 81 -1.53 -15.28 10.83
N ILE A 82 -1.16 -14.01 11.07
CA ILE A 82 0.21 -13.67 11.49
C ILE A 82 0.52 -14.20 12.89
N VAL A 83 -0.43 -14.05 13.83
CA VAL A 83 -0.19 -14.34 15.27
C VAL A 83 -0.46 -15.80 15.62
N ALA A 84 -1.39 -16.47 14.95
CA ALA A 84 -1.82 -17.83 15.27
C ALA A 84 -1.10 -18.93 14.48
N ASP A 85 -0.14 -18.58 13.63
CA ASP A 85 0.64 -19.55 12.86
C ASP A 85 1.49 -20.43 13.81
N PRO A 86 1.25 -21.76 13.86
CA PRO A 86 1.90 -22.68 14.79
C PRO A 86 3.38 -22.92 14.47
N ASP A 87 3.81 -22.60 13.24
CA ASP A 87 5.20 -22.78 12.81
C ASP A 87 6.07 -21.54 13.11
N THR A 88 5.48 -20.49 13.68
CA THR A 88 6.22 -19.28 14.03
C THR A 88 6.96 -19.44 15.35
N PRO A 89 8.28 -19.20 15.41
CA PRO A 89 9.02 -19.08 16.66
C PRO A 89 8.46 -17.97 17.54
N VAL A 90 8.10 -18.32 18.77
CA VAL A 90 7.55 -17.38 19.75
C VAL A 90 8.40 -17.40 21.02
N VAL A 91 8.76 -16.21 21.51
CA VAL A 91 9.52 -16.01 22.74
C VAL A 91 8.71 -15.12 23.67
N GLY A 92 8.62 -15.48 24.95
CA GLY A 92 7.85 -14.75 25.96
C GLY A 92 6.55 -15.43 26.38
N PRO A 93 5.78 -14.81 27.29
CA PRO A 93 4.59 -15.43 27.86
C PRO A 93 3.47 -15.61 26.83
N ALA A 94 2.85 -16.80 26.78
CA ALA A 94 1.70 -17.04 25.91
C ALA A 94 0.53 -16.10 26.20
N SER A 95 0.37 -15.68 27.46
CA SER A 95 -0.68 -14.76 27.92
C SER A 95 -0.36 -13.29 27.72
N ALA A 96 0.77 -12.95 27.08
CA ALA A 96 1.17 -11.57 26.84
C ALA A 96 0.09 -10.80 26.04
N SER A 97 -0.29 -9.64 26.54
CA SER A 97 -1.25 -8.73 25.86
C SER A 97 -0.61 -7.93 24.73
N VAL A 98 0.71 -7.85 24.71
CA VAL A 98 1.49 -7.17 23.66
C VAL A 98 2.29 -8.20 22.90
N ALA A 99 2.19 -8.16 21.57
CA ALA A 99 3.00 -8.96 20.66
C ALA A 99 3.86 -8.05 19.79
N VAL A 100 5.15 -8.35 19.72
CA VAL A 100 6.09 -7.76 18.78
C VAL A 100 6.32 -8.77 17.67
N ILE A 101 6.14 -8.38 16.42
CA ILE A 101 6.29 -9.27 15.27
C ILE A 101 7.42 -8.72 14.42
N GLU A 102 8.45 -9.53 14.21
CA GLU A 102 9.57 -9.22 13.35
C GLU A 102 9.55 -10.12 12.12
N PHE A 103 9.56 -9.49 10.94
CA PHE A 103 9.84 -10.17 9.68
C PHE A 103 11.28 -9.88 9.30
N PHE A 104 12.09 -10.91 9.15
CA PHE A 104 13.52 -10.73 8.94
C PHE A 104 14.12 -11.76 7.99
N ASP A 105 15.33 -11.44 7.52
CA ASP A 105 16.17 -12.30 6.68
C ASP A 105 17.60 -12.27 7.22
N TYR A 106 18.24 -13.41 7.37
CA TYR A 106 19.62 -13.52 7.87
C TYR A 106 20.66 -12.83 6.99
N GLN A 107 20.35 -12.61 5.70
CA GLN A 107 21.21 -11.87 4.78
C GLN A 107 20.91 -10.36 4.76
N CYS A 108 19.94 -9.90 5.53
CA CYS A 108 19.57 -8.50 5.61
C CYS A 108 20.46 -7.75 6.60
N VAL A 109 21.31 -6.87 6.10
CA VAL A 109 22.20 -6.03 6.92
C VAL A 109 21.45 -5.17 7.94
N HIS A 110 20.27 -4.68 7.60
CA HIS A 110 19.46 -3.87 8.52
C HIS A 110 18.87 -4.73 9.64
N CYS A 111 18.48 -5.97 9.35
CA CYS A 111 18.00 -6.91 10.36
C CYS A 111 19.13 -7.25 11.35
N SER A 112 20.34 -7.52 10.87
CA SER A 112 21.48 -7.79 11.74
C SER A 112 21.85 -6.60 12.65
N HIS A 113 21.69 -5.37 12.15
CA HIS A 113 21.89 -4.17 12.97
C HIS A 113 20.77 -3.95 14.00
N LEU A 114 19.55 -4.45 13.73
CA LEU A 114 18.43 -4.34 14.64
C LEU A 114 18.50 -5.38 15.77
N ALA A 115 19.07 -6.55 15.53
CA ALA A 115 19.07 -7.68 16.46
C ALA A 115 19.53 -7.33 17.90
N PRO A 116 20.66 -6.61 18.13
CA PRO A 116 21.06 -6.23 19.49
C PRO A 116 20.05 -5.31 20.19
N THR A 117 19.35 -4.46 19.43
CA THR A 117 18.30 -3.59 19.98
C THR A 117 17.09 -4.43 20.39
N LEU A 118 16.72 -5.40 19.55
CA LEU A 118 15.61 -6.31 19.83
C LEU A 118 15.89 -7.17 21.06
N GLU A 119 17.09 -7.74 21.20
CA GLU A 119 17.53 -8.48 22.39
C GLU A 119 17.40 -7.62 23.67
N LYS A 120 17.83 -6.38 23.62
CA LYS A 120 17.66 -5.43 24.72
C LYS A 120 16.19 -5.22 25.06
N VAL A 121 15.33 -4.97 24.06
CA VAL A 121 13.89 -4.80 24.27
C VAL A 121 13.27 -6.06 24.87
N MET A 122 13.66 -7.25 24.42
CA MET A 122 13.20 -8.54 24.97
C MET A 122 13.54 -8.65 26.44
N SER A 123 14.77 -8.31 26.83
CA SER A 123 15.21 -8.35 28.25
C SER A 123 14.47 -7.34 29.13
N GLU A 124 14.17 -6.15 28.61
CA GLU A 124 13.48 -5.07 29.33
C GLU A 124 11.96 -5.25 29.39
N ARG A 125 11.37 -6.04 28.48
CA ARG A 125 9.92 -6.19 28.29
C ARG A 125 9.48 -7.65 28.44
N ALA A 126 9.86 -8.29 29.51
CA ALA A 126 9.54 -9.71 29.79
C ALA A 126 8.03 -10.03 29.79
N GLY A 127 7.14 -9.04 29.87
CA GLY A 127 5.69 -9.19 29.74
C GLY A 127 5.15 -9.18 28.32
N ALA A 128 5.96 -8.91 27.32
CA ALA A 128 5.61 -9.00 25.90
C ALA A 128 6.01 -10.35 25.31
N LYS A 129 5.33 -10.76 24.24
CA LYS A 129 5.76 -11.90 23.42
C LYS A 129 6.32 -11.40 22.09
N PHE A 130 7.29 -12.12 21.57
CA PHE A 130 7.99 -11.81 20.32
C PHE A 130 7.77 -12.97 19.36
N LEU A 131 7.28 -12.64 18.16
CA LEU A 131 7.05 -13.59 17.07
C LEU A 131 8.06 -13.29 15.96
N PHE A 132 8.82 -14.32 15.58
CA PHE A 132 9.86 -14.22 14.57
C PHE A 132 9.38 -14.85 13.27
N LYS A 133 9.16 -14.03 12.26
CA LYS A 133 8.72 -14.47 10.94
C LYS A 133 9.93 -14.54 9.99
N GLU A 134 10.39 -15.76 9.77
CA GLU A 134 11.41 -16.03 8.76
C GLU A 134 10.90 -15.60 7.39
N TRP A 135 11.53 -14.60 6.81
CA TRP A 135 11.15 -14.05 5.51
C TRP A 135 12.36 -13.87 4.61
N PRO A 136 12.83 -14.95 3.94
CA PRO A 136 14.05 -14.94 3.13
C PRO A 136 13.84 -14.21 1.80
N ILE A 137 13.65 -12.89 1.86
CA ILE A 137 13.39 -12.01 0.70
C ILE A 137 14.53 -11.99 -0.31
N PHE A 138 15.72 -12.37 0.12
CA PHE A 138 16.89 -12.45 -0.75
C PHE A 138 17.16 -13.86 -1.29
N GLY A 139 16.29 -14.84 -1.02
CA GLY A 139 16.46 -16.25 -1.38
C GLY A 139 16.73 -16.48 -2.85
N GLU A 140 15.99 -15.81 -3.74
CA GLU A 140 16.22 -15.92 -5.19
C GLU A 140 17.65 -15.53 -5.62
N ARG A 141 18.23 -14.55 -4.93
CA ARG A 141 19.59 -14.06 -5.22
C ARG A 141 20.67 -14.79 -4.43
N TRP A 142 20.36 -15.15 -3.19
CA TRP A 142 21.28 -15.81 -2.25
C TRP A 142 20.59 -16.98 -1.57
N PRO A 143 20.79 -18.20 -2.07
CA PRO A 143 20.19 -19.41 -1.48
C PRO A 143 20.50 -19.61 0.02
N ALA A 144 21.58 -19.01 0.53
CA ALA A 144 21.90 -19.00 1.94
C ALA A 144 20.82 -18.36 2.82
N SER A 145 20.03 -17.42 2.28
CA SER A 145 18.90 -16.79 2.96
C SER A 145 17.81 -17.82 3.28
N GLU A 146 17.36 -18.60 2.30
CA GLU A 146 16.37 -19.67 2.51
C GLU A 146 16.91 -20.78 3.42
N GLN A 147 18.15 -21.22 3.18
CA GLN A 147 18.77 -22.26 4.01
C GLN A 147 18.91 -21.86 5.48
N ALA A 148 19.19 -20.57 5.73
CA ALA A 148 19.25 -20.07 7.10
C ALA A 148 17.86 -20.06 7.75
N ALA A 149 16.84 -19.58 7.06
CA ALA A 149 15.46 -19.59 7.54
C ALA A 149 14.97 -21.01 7.85
N GLU A 150 15.18 -21.96 6.94
CA GLU A 150 14.84 -23.39 7.15
C GLU A 150 15.53 -23.99 8.37
N ARG A 151 16.81 -23.68 8.58
CA ARG A 151 17.57 -24.13 9.75
C ARG A 151 17.04 -23.49 11.03
N GLY A 152 16.74 -22.20 11.04
CA GLY A 152 16.13 -21.49 12.16
C GLY A 152 14.86 -22.19 12.62
N LEU A 153 13.93 -22.44 11.69
CA LEU A 153 12.68 -23.14 11.95
C LEU A 153 12.90 -24.59 12.42
N ALA A 154 13.89 -25.30 11.87
CA ALA A 154 14.24 -26.65 12.31
C ALA A 154 14.77 -26.65 13.74
N ILE A 155 15.63 -25.70 14.11
CA ILE A 155 16.14 -25.53 15.49
C ILE A 155 15.00 -25.19 16.43
N TRP A 156 14.10 -24.28 16.05
CA TRP A 156 12.91 -23.95 16.83
C TRP A 156 12.08 -25.20 17.15
N LYS A 157 11.76 -26.00 16.13
CA LYS A 157 10.95 -27.24 16.27
C LYS A 157 11.65 -28.30 17.09
N ALA A 158 12.95 -28.41 16.99
CA ALA A 158 13.73 -29.48 17.69
C ALA A 158 14.13 -29.10 19.11
N ALA A 159 14.45 -27.84 19.40
CA ALA A 159 15.10 -27.41 20.63
C ALA A 159 14.49 -26.18 21.31
N GLY A 160 13.45 -25.58 20.71
CA GLY A 160 12.67 -24.49 21.30
C GLY A 160 13.34 -23.11 21.25
N ALA A 161 12.76 -22.18 22.03
CA ALA A 161 13.07 -20.74 21.96
C ALA A 161 14.54 -20.41 22.28
N ASP A 162 15.08 -21.00 23.35
CA ASP A 162 16.45 -20.68 23.78
C ASP A 162 17.53 -21.11 22.79
N ALA A 163 17.28 -22.19 22.05
CA ALA A 163 18.19 -22.64 20.99
C ALA A 163 18.03 -21.76 19.74
N TYR A 164 16.81 -21.41 19.42
CA TYR A 164 16.49 -20.55 18.28
C TYR A 164 17.13 -19.16 18.43
N LEU A 165 17.04 -18.55 19.62
CA LEU A 165 17.64 -17.23 19.88
C LEU A 165 19.16 -17.20 19.85
N LYS A 166 19.82 -18.37 19.95
CA LYS A 166 21.29 -18.48 19.87
C LYS A 166 21.79 -18.73 18.45
N TYR A 167 20.87 -19.07 17.56
CA TYR A 167 21.17 -19.30 16.16
C TYR A 167 21.25 -18.00 15.39
#